data_6883ec3a1c23582d7493cadfa23bf0ea
#
_entry.id   6883ec3a1c23582d7493cadfa23bf0ea
#
_cell.length_a   1.000
_cell.length_b   1.000
_cell.length_c   1.000
_cell.angle_alpha   90.00
_cell.angle_beta   90.00
_cell.angle_gamma   90.00
#
_symmetry.space_group_name_H-M   'P 1'
#
loop_
_entity.id
_entity.type
_entity.pdbx_description
1 polymer ?
#
loop_
_entity_poly.entity_id
_entity_poly.type
_entity_poly.pdbx_seq_one_letter_code
_entity_poly.pdbx_strand_id
1 'polypeptide(L)'
;MKLSELHTGEKGVIVRVKGHGGFRKRIVEMGFIKGKSVEVLLNAPLHDPVKYKIMDYEVSLRRAEAELVEVVSEEEARAWEAQHL
;
A
#
# COMPACT_ATOMS: atom_id res chain seq x y z
N MET A 1 -4.30 -8.39 -2.83
CA MET A 1 -3.12 -8.87 -2.08
C MET A 1 -2.73 -7.90 -1.00
N LYS A 2 -1.94 -8.32 -0.05
CA LYS A 2 -1.44 -7.44 1.01
C LYS A 2 -0.29 -6.60 0.50
N LEU A 3 -0.22 -5.36 0.95
CA LEU A 3 0.88 -4.46 0.60
C LEU A 3 2.24 -5.08 0.96
N SER A 4 2.30 -5.83 2.07
CA SER A 4 3.54 -6.49 2.51
C SER A 4 4.05 -7.56 1.53
N GLU A 5 3.21 -8.02 0.61
CA GLU A 5 3.58 -9.03 -0.37
C GLU A 5 4.26 -8.46 -1.61
N LEU A 6 4.21 -7.15 -1.80
CA LEU A 6 4.89 -6.51 -2.94
C LEU A 6 6.40 -6.47 -2.70
N HIS A 7 7.14 -6.71 -3.76
CA HIS A 7 8.61 -6.69 -3.75
C HIS A 7 9.14 -5.31 -4.09
N THR A 8 10.41 -5.08 -3.75
CA THR A 8 11.10 -3.84 -4.07
C THR A 8 10.94 -3.50 -5.56
N GLY A 9 10.53 -2.28 -5.85
CA GLY A 9 10.30 -1.80 -7.21
C GLY A 9 8.88 -2.00 -7.73
N GLU A 10 8.09 -2.84 -7.08
CA GLU A 10 6.72 -3.07 -7.51
C GLU A 10 5.79 -1.95 -7.05
N LYS A 11 4.70 -1.78 -7.78
CA LYS A 11 3.68 -0.78 -7.48
C LYS A 11 2.32 -1.44 -7.33
N GLY A 12 1.46 -0.80 -6.56
CA GLY A 12 0.09 -1.24 -6.42
C GLY A 12 -0.84 -0.07 -6.18
N VAL A 13 -2.13 -0.33 -6.26
CA VAL A 13 -3.17 0.65 -5.97
C VAL A 13 -3.90 0.19 -4.72
N ILE A 14 -4.04 1.07 -3.75
CA ILE A 14 -4.69 0.75 -2.49
C ILE A 14 -6.20 0.62 -2.71
N VAL A 15 -6.76 -0.50 -2.26
CA VAL A 15 -8.20 -0.73 -2.37
C VAL A 15 -8.87 -0.78 -1.00
N ARG A 16 -8.10 -1.05 0.06
CA ARG A 16 -8.68 -1.15 1.39
C ARG A 16 -7.60 -1.06 2.46
N VAL A 17 -7.92 -0.41 3.56
CA VAL A 17 -7.09 -0.43 4.77
C VAL A 17 -7.91 -1.14 5.84
N LYS A 18 -7.43 -2.29 6.30
CA LYS A 18 -8.09 -3.06 7.36
C LYS A 18 -7.68 -2.52 8.72
N GLY A 19 -8.24 -3.08 9.77
CA GLY A 19 -8.00 -2.61 11.12
C GLY A 19 -8.98 -1.49 11.49
N HIS A 20 -8.80 -0.93 12.65
CA HIS A 20 -9.70 0.09 13.17
C HIS A 20 -9.00 0.92 14.24
N GLY A 21 -9.70 1.97 14.72
CA GLY A 21 -9.18 2.83 15.77
C GLY A 21 -7.99 3.68 15.30
N GLY A 22 -7.09 3.94 16.24
CA GLY A 22 -5.95 4.82 16.01
C GLY A 22 -4.99 4.33 14.94
N PHE A 23 -4.84 3.02 14.82
CA PHE A 23 -3.99 2.42 13.79
C PHE A 23 -4.46 2.83 12.39
N ARG A 24 -5.73 2.56 12.08
CA ARG A 24 -6.28 2.85 10.76
C ARG A 24 -6.24 4.34 10.46
N LYS A 25 -6.56 5.16 11.45
CA LYS A 25 -6.52 6.60 11.30
C LYS A 25 -5.11 7.08 10.94
N ARG A 26 -4.08 6.56 11.63
CA ARG A 26 -2.69 6.93 11.38
C ARG A 26 -2.25 6.55 9.96
N ILE A 27 -2.59 5.34 9.53
CA ILE A 27 -2.21 4.85 8.20
C ILE A 27 -2.87 5.69 7.11
N VAL A 28 -4.15 6.01 7.27
CA VAL A 28 -4.87 6.86 6.32
C VAL A 28 -4.29 8.28 6.30
N GLU A 29 -3.96 8.84 7.46
CA GLU A 29 -3.35 10.17 7.54
C GLU A 29 -1.98 10.22 6.90
N MET A 30 -1.26 9.10 6.87
CA MET A 30 0.04 9.01 6.19
C MET A 30 -0.10 8.95 4.66
N GLY A 31 -1.32 8.88 4.14
CA GLY A 31 -1.57 8.89 2.70
C GLY A 31 -1.99 7.57 2.10
N PHE A 32 -2.12 6.50 2.90
CA PHE A 32 -2.55 5.19 2.40
C PHE A 32 -4.06 5.18 2.25
N ILE A 33 -4.52 5.81 1.18
CA ILE A 33 -5.93 6.07 0.92
C ILE A 33 -6.37 5.27 -0.30
N LYS A 34 -7.58 4.73 -0.25
CA LYS A 34 -8.16 3.97 -1.36
C LYS A 34 -8.02 4.76 -2.67
N GLY A 35 -7.54 4.09 -3.70
CA GLY A 35 -7.33 4.67 -5.03
C GLY A 35 -5.96 5.26 -5.25
N LYS A 36 -5.14 5.39 -4.23
CA LYS A 36 -3.78 5.95 -4.39
C LYS A 36 -2.79 4.86 -4.75
N SER A 37 -1.84 5.21 -5.61
CA SER A 37 -0.74 4.31 -5.98
C SER A 37 0.34 4.36 -4.91
N VAL A 38 0.95 3.21 -4.67
CA VAL A 38 2.07 3.06 -3.75
C VAL A 38 3.17 2.27 -4.45
N GLU A 39 4.40 2.69 -4.24
CA GLU A 39 5.57 2.01 -4.77
C GLU A 39 6.41 1.48 -3.61
N VAL A 40 6.91 0.25 -3.76
CA VAL A 40 7.81 -0.33 -2.76
C VAL A 40 9.23 0.13 -3.06
N LEU A 41 9.80 0.92 -2.19
CA LEU A 41 11.17 1.40 -2.33
C LEU A 41 12.18 0.38 -1.81
N LEU A 42 11.87 -0.26 -0.69
CA LEU A 42 12.73 -1.28 -0.12
C LEU A 42 11.93 -2.25 0.74
N ASN A 43 11.90 -3.50 0.30
CA ASN A 43 11.32 -4.61 1.07
C ASN A 43 12.34 -5.73 1.13
N ALA A 44 13.29 -5.62 2.03
CA ALA A 44 14.31 -6.64 2.24
C ALA A 44 13.72 -7.74 3.15
N PRO A 45 13.89 -9.03 2.82
CA PRO A 45 13.19 -10.13 3.50
C PRO A 45 13.37 -10.19 5.02
N LEU A 46 14.52 -9.79 5.52
CA LEU A 46 14.81 -9.85 6.96
C LEU A 46 14.82 -8.47 7.62
N HIS A 47 14.33 -7.47 6.91
CA HIS A 47 14.33 -6.09 7.40
C HIS A 47 12.93 -5.59 7.67
N ASP A 48 12.80 -4.82 8.72
CA ASP A 48 11.57 -4.16 9.13
C ASP A 48 11.98 -2.81 9.75
N PRO A 49 11.40 -1.69 9.34
CA PRO A 49 10.21 -1.52 8.52
C PRO A 49 10.48 -1.61 7.01
N VAL A 50 9.40 -1.68 6.24
CA VAL A 50 9.43 -1.63 4.79
C VAL A 50 9.25 -0.18 4.35
N LYS A 51 10.01 0.25 3.33
CA LYS A 51 9.94 1.61 2.82
C LYS A 51 9.07 1.70 1.58
N TYR A 52 8.17 2.68 1.59
CA TYR A 52 7.24 2.93 0.49
C TYR A 52 7.31 4.37 0.04
N LYS A 53 6.92 4.60 -1.20
CA LYS A 53 6.69 5.94 -1.72
C LYS A 53 5.21 6.08 -2.00
N ILE A 54 4.60 7.10 -1.42
CA ILE A 54 3.19 7.42 -1.64
C ILE A 54 3.04 8.93 -1.70
N MET A 55 2.25 9.42 -2.67
CA MET A 55 2.00 10.86 -2.85
C MET A 55 3.29 11.68 -2.91
N ASP A 56 4.32 11.13 -3.60
CA ASP A 56 5.62 11.77 -3.82
C ASP A 56 6.49 11.94 -2.58
N TYR A 57 6.22 11.22 -1.51
CA TYR A 57 7.13 11.21 -0.38
C TYR A 57 7.33 9.79 0.15
N GLU A 58 8.43 9.62 0.89
CA GLU A 58 8.82 8.33 1.44
C GLU A 58 8.22 8.14 2.83
N VAL A 59 7.62 6.98 3.05
CA VAL A 59 7.12 6.59 4.37
C VAL A 59 7.55 5.17 4.68
N SER A 60 7.64 4.84 5.96
CA SER A 60 7.95 3.49 6.41
C SER A 60 6.77 2.92 7.18
N LEU A 61 6.46 1.66 6.90
CA LEU A 61 5.47 0.91 7.66
C LEU A 61 6.12 -0.34 8.22
N ARG A 62 5.77 -0.70 9.43
CA ARG A 62 6.10 -2.01 9.95
C ARG A 62 5.46 -3.05 9.05
N ARG A 63 6.12 -4.19 8.88
CA ARG A 63 5.59 -5.27 8.05
C ARG A 63 4.20 -5.69 8.51
N ALA A 64 3.99 -5.78 9.82
CA ALA A 64 2.68 -6.11 10.39
C ALA A 64 1.61 -5.08 10.01
N GLU A 65 1.98 -3.81 9.88
CA GLU A 65 1.07 -2.76 9.44
C GLU A 65 0.74 -2.88 7.96
N ALA A 66 1.76 -3.16 7.15
CA ALA A 66 1.59 -3.34 5.71
C ALA A 66 0.70 -4.55 5.38
N GLU A 67 0.65 -5.55 6.25
CA GLU A 67 -0.24 -6.70 6.08
C GLU A 67 -1.73 -6.31 6.12
N LEU A 68 -2.05 -5.18 6.72
CA LEU A 68 -3.43 -4.71 6.86
C LEU A 68 -3.87 -3.79 5.73
N VAL A 69 -2.97 -3.48 4.79
CA VAL A 69 -3.31 -2.67 3.62
C VAL A 69 -3.47 -3.60 2.43
N GLU A 70 -4.64 -3.57 1.80
CA GLU A 70 -4.90 -4.36 0.60
C GLU A 70 -4.64 -3.53 -0.65
N VAL A 71 -3.97 -4.13 -1.61
CA VAL A 71 -3.64 -3.50 -2.88
C VAL A 71 -3.97 -4.45 -4.03
N VAL A 72 -4.12 -3.87 -5.22
CA VAL A 72 -4.19 -4.60 -6.48
C VAL A 72 -3.11 -4.02 -7.38
N SER A 73 -2.77 -4.73 -8.48
CA SER A 73 -1.82 -4.21 -9.44
C SER A 73 -2.42 -2.99 -10.13
N GLU A 74 -1.56 -2.16 -10.72
CA GLU A 74 -2.02 -1.02 -11.51
C GLU A 74 -2.88 -1.49 -12.70
N GLU A 75 -2.51 -2.62 -13.28
CA GLU A 75 -3.25 -3.21 -14.38
C GLU A 75 -4.66 -3.63 -13.95
N GLU A 76 -4.76 -4.30 -12.80
CA GLU A 76 -6.06 -4.70 -12.25
C GLU A 76 -6.94 -3.49 -11.95
N ALA A 77 -6.34 -2.43 -11.41
CA ALA A 77 -7.08 -1.21 -11.09
C ALA A 77 -7.63 -0.56 -12.36
N ARG A 78 -6.81 -0.50 -13.41
CA ARG A 78 -7.26 0.06 -14.70
C ARG A 78 -8.38 -0.76 -15.32
N ALA A 79 -8.27 -2.09 -15.24
CA ALA A 79 -9.30 -2.99 -15.76
C ALA A 79 -10.62 -2.79 -15.02
N TRP A 80 -10.57 -2.63 -13.70
CA TRP A 80 -11.74 -2.37 -12.88
C TRP A 80 -12.40 -1.04 -13.27
N GLU A 81 -11.61 0.02 -13.41
CA GLU A 81 -12.10 1.34 -13.80
C GLU A 81 -12.77 1.30 -15.18
N ALA A 82 -12.15 0.60 -16.14
CA ALA A 82 -12.71 0.48 -17.49
C ALA A 82 -14.08 -0.19 -17.48
N GLN A 83 -14.33 -1.10 -16.56
CA GLN A 83 -15.61 -1.79 -16.44
C GLN A 83 -16.67 -0.99 -15.69
N HIS A 84 -16.26 -0.01 -14.90
CA HIS A 84 -17.15 0.73 -14.01
C HIS A 84 -17.32 2.21 -14.37
N LEU A 85 -16.85 2.59 -15.56
CA LEU A 85 -17.04 3.96 -16.06
C LEU A 85 -18.42 4.16 -16.75
#